data_9887c26a5613db2ddcf14008857497ab
#
_entry.id   9887c26a5613db2ddcf14008857497ab
#
_cell.length_a   1.000
_cell.length_b   1.000
_cell.length_c   1.000
_cell.angle_alpha   90.00
_cell.angle_beta   90.00
_cell.angle_gamma   90.00
#
_symmetry.space_group_name_H-M   'P 1'
#
loop_
_entity.id
_entity.type
_entity.pdbx_description
1 polymer ?
#
loop_
_entity_poly.entity_id
_entity_poly.type
_entity_poly.pdbx_seq_one_letter_code
_entity_poly.pdbx_strand_id
1 'polypeptide(L)'
;RTGWDSKAMMMIHKSNANVKGNWHCQPDNGHISLYRNGRRFLPDAGVFTYDDEATRKVYASTYMHNTVTKNKEDIRNMNGRLLKHESQQNAELIVTENPGYDDLTHRRAIFLVDNKFFVVVDEAYGTAADVTVNLNFKLCADTSDGGLGRECCVIDEQGAHTVFGDDNNMIFKSFSETSEGYAFSQGTCYYSDEIEQRVQRKFYQLDVTKKADLAARFITVILPYGKPGTFTENTIEAQFTDNAASPAGTFHSSGASVKVIINGTVYNLSYTI
;
A
#
# COMPACT_ATOMS: atom_id res chain seq x y z
N ARG A 1 -2.18 15.03 -2.22
CA ARG A 1 -3.47 15.19 -2.89
C ARG A 1 -3.34 16.06 -4.13
N THR A 2 -4.21 15.82 -5.10
CA THR A 2 -4.22 16.58 -6.37
C THR A 2 -4.94 17.93 -6.30
N GLY A 3 -5.69 18.21 -5.26
CA GLY A 3 -6.46 19.44 -5.08
C GLY A 3 -7.30 19.42 -3.79
N TRP A 4 -8.20 20.43 -3.67
CA TRP A 4 -9.10 20.59 -2.51
C TRP A 4 -10.58 20.43 -2.87
N ASP A 5 -10.89 20.24 -4.14
CA ASP A 5 -12.26 20.04 -4.61
C ASP A 5 -12.73 18.59 -4.40
N SER A 6 -14.02 18.35 -4.60
CA SER A 6 -14.65 17.04 -4.38
C SER A 6 -14.16 15.96 -5.36
N LYS A 7 -13.52 16.34 -6.47
CA LYS A 7 -12.97 15.42 -7.48
C LYS A 7 -11.51 15.08 -7.23
N ALA A 8 -10.87 15.77 -6.28
CA ALA A 8 -9.47 15.55 -5.96
C ALA A 8 -9.19 14.10 -5.56
N MET A 9 -8.02 13.62 -5.92
CA MET A 9 -7.47 12.38 -5.41
C MET A 9 -6.62 12.68 -4.17
N MET A 10 -6.85 11.95 -3.10
CA MET A 10 -6.16 12.13 -1.83
C MET A 10 -5.71 10.79 -1.27
N MET A 11 -4.44 10.71 -0.91
CA MET A 11 -3.91 9.62 -0.12
C MET A 11 -3.62 10.12 1.29
N ILE A 12 -4.09 9.38 2.29
CA ILE A 12 -3.76 9.58 3.70
C ILE A 12 -2.79 8.47 4.07
N HIS A 13 -1.67 8.85 4.67
CA HIS A 13 -0.65 7.93 5.13
C HIS A 13 -0.45 8.06 6.63
N LYS A 14 -0.43 6.94 7.33
CA LYS A 14 -0.27 6.87 8.78
C LYS A 14 1.18 6.56 9.17
N SER A 15 1.75 7.44 9.99
CA SER A 15 3.10 7.28 10.56
C SER A 15 3.13 7.91 11.94
N ASN A 16 2.78 7.14 12.97
CA ASN A 16 2.73 7.61 14.35
C ASN A 16 4.05 7.35 15.07
N ALA A 17 4.51 8.34 15.82
CA ALA A 17 5.63 8.19 16.76
C ALA A 17 5.10 7.75 18.13
N ASN A 18 5.62 6.63 18.61
CA ASN A 18 5.49 6.07 19.96
C ASN A 18 4.21 6.42 20.74
N VAL A 19 3.15 5.66 20.52
CA VAL A 19 1.84 5.89 21.17
C VAL A 19 1.60 4.85 22.26
N LYS A 20 2.43 4.82 23.29
CA LYS A 20 2.15 3.99 24.48
C LYS A 20 0.91 4.51 25.20
N GLY A 21 -0.07 3.64 25.39
CA GLY A 21 -1.25 3.91 26.21
C GLY A 21 -2.40 4.63 25.52
N ASN A 22 -2.38 4.77 24.19
CA ASN A 22 -3.53 5.31 23.47
C ASN A 22 -4.48 4.16 23.07
N TRP A 23 -5.64 4.11 23.68
CA TRP A 23 -6.66 3.07 23.48
C TRP A 23 -7.25 3.06 22.06
N HIS A 24 -7.09 4.14 21.32
CA HIS A 24 -7.58 4.29 19.93
C HIS A 24 -6.49 4.12 18.88
N CYS A 25 -5.27 3.71 19.27
CA CYS A 25 -4.20 3.45 18.34
C CYS A 25 -4.19 1.99 17.92
N GLN A 26 -4.24 1.77 16.61
CA GLN A 26 -4.05 0.44 16.01
C GLN A 26 -2.59 0.29 15.56
N PRO A 27 -2.05 -0.94 15.51
CA PRO A 27 -0.70 -1.21 15.02
C PRO A 27 -0.64 -1.18 13.49
N ASP A 28 -0.82 0.00 12.90
CA ASP A 28 -1.09 0.20 11.47
C ASP A 28 -0.16 1.24 10.81
N ASN A 29 1.02 1.53 11.40
CA ASN A 29 2.02 2.37 10.76
C ASN A 29 2.38 1.85 9.36
N GLY A 30 2.50 2.78 8.42
CA GLY A 30 2.65 2.47 7.02
C GLY A 30 1.32 2.35 6.26
N HIS A 31 0.18 2.30 6.94
CA HIS A 31 -1.14 2.25 6.28
C HIS A 31 -1.36 3.43 5.36
N ILE A 32 -2.02 3.16 4.24
CA ILE A 32 -2.54 4.17 3.32
C ILE A 32 -4.04 3.98 3.10
N SER A 33 -4.77 5.08 3.11
CA SER A 33 -6.14 5.20 2.61
C SER A 33 -6.17 6.04 1.35
N LEU A 34 -6.99 5.67 0.39
CA LEU A 34 -7.09 6.36 -0.89
C LEU A 34 -8.53 6.79 -1.18
N TYR A 35 -8.68 8.05 -1.52
CA TYR A 35 -9.95 8.66 -1.92
C TYR A 35 -9.80 9.36 -3.27
N ARG A 36 -10.81 9.28 -4.11
CA ARG A 36 -10.93 10.07 -5.34
C ARG A 36 -12.39 10.24 -5.71
N ASN A 37 -12.79 11.46 -6.04
CA ASN A 37 -14.08 11.80 -6.62
C ASN A 37 -15.26 11.10 -5.92
N GLY A 38 -15.39 11.29 -4.60
CA GLY A 38 -16.48 10.74 -3.79
C GLY A 38 -16.34 9.28 -3.36
N ARG A 39 -15.32 8.55 -3.83
CA ARG A 39 -15.12 7.13 -3.51
C ARG A 39 -13.85 6.89 -2.72
N ARG A 40 -13.95 6.04 -1.68
CA ARG A 40 -12.81 5.48 -0.96
C ARG A 40 -12.38 4.19 -1.68
N PHE A 41 -11.23 4.19 -2.32
CA PHE A 41 -10.68 3.03 -3.02
C PHE A 41 -9.91 2.08 -2.08
N LEU A 42 -9.29 2.63 -1.05
CA LEU A 42 -8.60 1.89 0.00
C LEU A 42 -9.14 2.37 1.36
N PRO A 43 -10.34 1.91 1.78
CA PRO A 43 -10.87 2.25 3.11
C PRO A 43 -10.03 1.60 4.21
N ASP A 44 -9.96 2.25 5.35
CA ASP A 44 -9.43 1.66 6.58
C ASP A 44 -10.26 0.45 7.02
N ALA A 45 -9.70 -0.42 7.86
CA ALA A 45 -10.43 -1.57 8.40
C ALA A 45 -11.52 -1.15 9.39
N GLY A 46 -11.36 -0.01 10.06
CA GLY A 46 -12.26 0.44 11.11
C GLY A 46 -12.09 -0.33 12.42
N VAL A 47 -13.14 -0.36 13.22
CA VAL A 47 -13.11 -1.01 14.55
C VAL A 47 -14.07 -2.19 14.65
N PHE A 48 -15.22 -2.14 14.01
CA PHE A 48 -16.38 -3.01 14.07
C PHE A 48 -17.09 -2.98 15.43
N THR A 49 -16.45 -3.38 16.54
CA THR A 49 -17.09 -3.41 17.87
C THR A 49 -16.10 -3.10 18.98
N TYR A 50 -16.61 -2.64 20.11
CA TYR A 50 -15.87 -2.52 21.37
C TYR A 50 -16.27 -3.60 22.40
N ASP A 51 -17.34 -4.36 22.12
CA ASP A 51 -17.92 -5.32 23.06
C ASP A 51 -17.28 -6.71 22.97
N ASP A 52 -16.69 -7.06 21.82
CA ASP A 52 -15.93 -8.30 21.61
C ASP A 52 -14.47 -8.00 21.26
N GLU A 53 -13.60 -8.23 22.23
CA GLU A 53 -12.16 -7.97 22.08
C GLU A 53 -11.53 -8.82 20.97
N ALA A 54 -11.95 -10.05 20.78
CA ALA A 54 -11.40 -10.95 19.76
C ALA A 54 -11.68 -10.40 18.35
N THR A 55 -12.92 -10.03 18.07
CA THR A 55 -13.33 -9.43 16.81
C THR A 55 -12.63 -8.07 16.60
N ARG A 56 -12.59 -7.23 17.64
CA ARG A 56 -11.90 -5.92 17.58
C ARG A 56 -10.42 -6.07 17.20
N LYS A 57 -9.71 -7.06 17.79
CA LYS A 57 -8.31 -7.35 17.47
C LYS A 57 -8.11 -7.73 16.00
N VAL A 58 -9.05 -8.44 15.38
CA VAL A 58 -8.97 -8.77 13.97
C VAL A 58 -8.96 -7.49 13.12
N TYR A 59 -9.92 -6.59 13.33
CA TYR A 59 -10.00 -5.33 12.58
C TYR A 59 -8.81 -4.41 12.84
N ALA A 60 -8.32 -4.38 14.08
CA ALA A 60 -7.18 -3.57 14.47
C ALA A 60 -5.83 -4.13 14.01
N SER A 61 -5.76 -5.41 13.58
CA SER A 61 -4.47 -6.04 13.26
C SER A 61 -3.76 -5.35 12.10
N THR A 62 -2.44 -5.32 12.12
CA THR A 62 -1.62 -4.76 11.03
C THR A 62 -1.96 -5.38 9.69
N TYR A 63 -2.24 -6.69 9.68
CA TYR A 63 -2.61 -7.43 8.48
C TYR A 63 -3.90 -6.92 7.81
N MET A 64 -4.82 -6.32 8.56
CA MET A 64 -6.07 -5.76 8.02
C MET A 64 -5.88 -4.39 7.35
N HIS A 65 -4.68 -3.83 7.40
CA HIS A 65 -4.36 -2.51 6.85
C HIS A 65 -3.55 -2.60 5.54
N ASN A 66 -3.52 -1.50 4.79
CA ASN A 66 -2.80 -1.39 3.51
C ASN A 66 -1.34 -1.04 3.78
N THR A 67 -0.58 -2.01 4.27
CA THR A 67 0.81 -1.85 4.70
C THR A 67 1.58 -3.15 4.50
N VAL A 68 2.85 -3.16 4.87
CA VAL A 68 3.71 -4.33 4.86
C VAL A 68 3.67 -5.01 6.23
N THR A 69 3.62 -6.34 6.23
CA THR A 69 3.72 -7.17 7.43
C THR A 69 4.85 -8.19 7.30
N LYS A 70 5.35 -8.69 8.44
CA LYS A 70 6.23 -9.84 8.55
C LYS A 70 5.41 -11.04 9.02
N ASN A 71 5.37 -12.12 8.25
CA ASN A 71 4.63 -13.36 8.57
C ASN A 71 3.13 -13.11 8.93
N LYS A 72 2.53 -12.02 8.42
CA LYS A 72 1.16 -11.56 8.78
C LYS A 72 0.98 -11.21 10.26
N GLU A 73 2.07 -10.98 10.99
CA GLU A 73 2.05 -10.59 12.40
C GLU A 73 1.80 -9.08 12.56
N ASP A 74 1.31 -8.72 13.73
CA ASP A 74 1.19 -7.31 14.10
C ASP A 74 2.56 -6.68 14.35
N ILE A 75 2.71 -5.42 13.93
CA ILE A 75 3.87 -4.62 14.35
C ILE A 75 3.85 -4.43 15.87
N ARG A 76 5.02 -4.57 16.49
CA ARG A 76 5.19 -4.48 17.94
C ARG A 76 5.50 -3.06 18.41
N ASN A 77 6.08 -2.26 17.52
CA ASN A 77 6.53 -0.91 17.80
C ASN A 77 5.86 0.10 16.87
N MET A 78 5.20 1.09 17.46
CA MET A 78 4.65 2.25 16.79
C MET A 78 5.64 3.42 16.92
N ASN A 79 6.71 3.39 16.15
CA ASN A 79 7.79 4.37 16.20
C ASN A 79 8.06 4.96 14.81
N GLY A 80 6.97 5.35 14.16
CA GLY A 80 7.00 5.93 12.83
C GLY A 80 7.73 7.26 12.79
N ARG A 81 8.51 7.47 11.75
CA ARG A 81 9.28 8.69 11.51
C ARG A 81 9.05 9.20 10.10
N LEU A 82 8.85 10.50 9.97
CA LEU A 82 8.96 11.17 8.67
C LEU A 82 10.46 11.38 8.39
N LEU A 83 10.97 10.78 7.35
CA LEU A 83 12.37 10.92 6.95
C LEU A 83 12.55 12.03 5.92
N LYS A 84 11.59 12.18 5.01
CA LYS A 84 11.68 13.17 3.93
C LYS A 84 10.31 13.64 3.48
N HIS A 85 10.23 14.93 3.16
CA HIS A 85 9.17 15.53 2.36
C HIS A 85 9.82 16.47 1.36
N GLU A 86 9.60 16.27 0.08
CA GLU A 86 10.31 16.99 -0.98
C GLU A 86 9.42 17.17 -2.20
N SER A 87 9.44 18.38 -2.76
CA SER A 87 8.89 18.65 -4.09
C SER A 87 9.99 18.45 -5.13
N GLN A 88 9.78 17.51 -6.03
CA GLN A 88 10.65 17.21 -7.16
C GLN A 88 10.05 17.83 -8.45
N GLN A 89 10.79 17.80 -9.55
CA GLN A 89 10.36 18.42 -10.81
C GLN A 89 8.97 17.94 -11.28
N ASN A 90 8.68 16.64 -11.11
CA ASN A 90 7.47 16.01 -11.59
C ASN A 90 6.76 15.15 -10.51
N ALA A 91 7.17 15.27 -9.25
CA ALA A 91 6.54 14.51 -8.18
C ALA A 91 6.63 15.23 -6.82
N GLU A 92 5.62 15.05 -6.00
CA GLU A 92 5.66 15.31 -4.57
C GLU A 92 6.00 14.00 -3.86
N LEU A 93 6.97 14.03 -2.97
CA LEU A 93 7.51 12.88 -2.27
C LEU A 93 7.32 12.98 -0.76
N ILE A 94 6.86 11.89 -0.15
CA ILE A 94 6.92 11.66 1.29
C ILE A 94 7.62 10.33 1.54
N VAL A 95 8.59 10.30 2.44
CA VAL A 95 9.25 9.06 2.88
C VAL A 95 9.07 8.94 4.39
N THR A 96 8.54 7.80 4.81
CA THR A 96 8.39 7.45 6.22
C THR A 96 9.05 6.10 6.50
N GLU A 97 9.30 5.86 7.77
CA GLU A 97 9.92 4.62 8.25
C GLU A 97 9.29 4.21 9.56
N ASN A 98 9.10 2.93 9.77
CA ASN A 98 8.66 2.36 11.04
C ASN A 98 9.49 1.10 11.38
N PRO A 99 10.32 1.11 12.43
CA PRO A 99 10.93 -0.09 12.98
C PRO A 99 9.88 -0.88 13.76
N GLY A 100 8.95 -1.49 13.02
CA GLY A 100 7.76 -2.14 13.59
C GLY A 100 8.03 -3.49 14.25
N TYR A 101 9.13 -4.15 13.90
CA TYR A 101 9.60 -5.41 14.45
C TYR A 101 11.03 -5.24 14.96
N ASP A 102 11.45 -6.13 15.86
CA ASP A 102 12.80 -6.04 16.47
C ASP A 102 13.91 -6.25 15.42
N ASP A 103 13.60 -6.96 14.35
CA ASP A 103 14.52 -7.40 13.30
C ASP A 103 14.14 -6.88 11.90
N LEU A 104 13.04 -6.15 11.76
CA LEU A 104 12.56 -5.63 10.46
C LEU A 104 12.01 -4.21 10.60
N THR A 105 12.48 -3.35 9.73
CA THR A 105 12.00 -1.99 9.54
C THR A 105 11.29 -1.89 8.19
N HIS A 106 10.12 -1.26 8.16
CA HIS A 106 9.41 -0.92 6.95
C HIS A 106 9.62 0.56 6.62
N ARG A 107 10.11 0.87 5.43
CA ARG A 107 10.16 2.19 4.84
C ARG A 107 9.17 2.26 3.68
N ARG A 108 8.41 3.35 3.63
CA ARG A 108 7.49 3.63 2.53
C ARG A 108 7.76 5.01 1.96
N ALA A 109 8.05 5.06 0.66
CA ALA A 109 8.09 6.29 -0.12
C ALA A 109 6.83 6.38 -0.98
N ILE A 110 6.18 7.55 -0.97
CA ILE A 110 4.98 7.82 -1.75
C ILE A 110 5.26 9.00 -2.65
N PHE A 111 5.22 8.77 -3.95
CA PHE A 111 5.31 9.80 -4.98
C PHE A 111 3.91 10.10 -5.53
N LEU A 112 3.50 11.35 -5.51
CA LEU A 112 2.40 11.86 -6.33
C LEU A 112 3.00 12.43 -7.61
N VAL A 113 2.91 11.68 -8.71
CA VAL A 113 3.59 11.99 -9.97
C VAL A 113 2.68 12.81 -10.87
N ASP A 114 3.22 13.89 -11.44
CA ASP A 114 2.54 14.83 -12.34
C ASP A 114 1.17 15.33 -11.82
N ASN A 115 0.95 15.24 -10.51
CA ASN A 115 -0.35 15.50 -9.89
C ASN A 115 -1.49 14.60 -10.45
N LYS A 116 -1.15 13.38 -10.94
CA LYS A 116 -2.09 12.50 -11.66
C LYS A 116 -2.23 11.10 -11.06
N PHE A 117 -1.15 10.50 -10.55
CA PHE A 117 -1.14 9.14 -10.05
C PHE A 117 -0.13 8.97 -8.91
N PHE A 118 -0.24 7.88 -8.16
CA PHE A 118 0.72 7.58 -7.11
C PHE A 118 1.63 6.42 -7.50
N VAL A 119 2.89 6.52 -7.08
CA VAL A 119 3.84 5.41 -7.01
C VAL A 119 4.23 5.23 -5.55
N VAL A 120 4.02 4.03 -5.02
CA VAL A 120 4.40 3.65 -3.66
C VAL A 120 5.57 2.69 -3.76
N VAL A 121 6.67 3.01 -3.09
CA VAL A 121 7.86 2.15 -2.99
C VAL A 121 7.97 1.69 -1.54
N ASP A 122 7.95 0.39 -1.35
CA ASP A 122 8.07 -0.26 -0.05
C ASP A 122 9.38 -1.01 0.05
N GLU A 123 10.11 -0.78 1.14
CA GLU A 123 11.35 -1.48 1.47
C GLU A 123 11.24 -2.07 2.88
N ALA A 124 11.35 -3.38 3.00
CA ALA A 124 11.43 -4.08 4.28
C ALA A 124 12.86 -4.58 4.48
N TYR A 125 13.59 -4.02 5.42
CA TYR A 125 15.00 -4.27 5.66
C TYR A 125 15.30 -4.50 7.15
N GLY A 126 16.47 -5.03 7.44
CA GLY A 126 16.91 -5.37 8.79
C GLY A 126 17.53 -6.78 8.82
N THR A 127 17.73 -7.31 10.03
CA THR A 127 18.41 -8.59 10.25
C THR A 127 17.52 -9.82 10.05
N ALA A 128 16.18 -9.63 9.91
CA ALA A 128 15.26 -10.73 9.62
C ALA A 128 15.69 -11.49 8.36
N ALA A 129 15.74 -12.80 8.45
CA ALA A 129 16.11 -13.69 7.36
C ALA A 129 15.14 -14.86 7.28
N ASP A 130 14.89 -15.33 6.04
CA ASP A 130 13.99 -16.46 5.74
C ASP A 130 12.57 -16.28 6.34
N VAL A 131 12.12 -15.02 6.40
CA VAL A 131 10.78 -14.61 6.80
C VAL A 131 9.98 -14.17 5.59
N THR A 132 8.67 -14.33 5.64
CA THR A 132 7.78 -13.82 4.60
C THR A 132 7.45 -12.36 4.87
N VAL A 133 7.78 -11.50 3.92
CA VAL A 133 7.32 -10.11 3.87
C VAL A 133 6.09 -10.04 2.99
N ASN A 134 4.99 -9.55 3.55
CA ASN A 134 3.69 -9.49 2.90
C ASN A 134 3.36 -8.03 2.57
N LEU A 135 3.20 -7.69 1.30
CA LEU A 135 2.59 -6.43 0.86
C LEU A 135 1.10 -6.64 0.70
N ASN A 136 0.29 -5.86 1.41
CA ASN A 136 -1.16 -6.04 1.47
C ASN A 136 -1.92 -4.83 0.91
N PHE A 137 -2.93 -5.10 0.06
CA PHE A 137 -3.90 -4.10 -0.39
C PHE A 137 -5.33 -4.62 -0.23
N LYS A 138 -6.12 -3.93 0.60
CA LYS A 138 -7.53 -4.17 0.86
C LYS A 138 -8.35 -3.12 0.12
N LEU A 139 -9.14 -3.57 -0.84
CA LEU A 139 -9.85 -2.70 -1.76
C LEU A 139 -11.15 -2.13 -1.16
N CYS A 140 -11.86 -1.32 -1.90
CA CYS A 140 -13.19 -0.83 -1.54
C CYS A 140 -14.25 -1.94 -1.57
N ALA A 141 -15.46 -1.60 -1.15
CA ALA A 141 -16.61 -2.49 -1.27
C ALA A 141 -16.85 -2.90 -2.72
N ASP A 142 -17.15 -4.17 -2.90
CA ASP A 142 -17.33 -4.79 -4.23
C ASP A 142 -18.68 -4.43 -4.87
N THR A 143 -19.64 -3.99 -4.07
CA THR A 143 -21.04 -3.76 -4.47
C THR A 143 -21.46 -2.30 -4.47
N SER A 144 -20.53 -1.35 -4.46
CA SER A 144 -20.84 0.08 -4.32
C SER A 144 -21.27 0.79 -5.62
N ASP A 145 -21.71 0.04 -6.64
CA ASP A 145 -22.20 0.58 -7.92
C ASP A 145 -23.71 0.88 -7.95
N GLY A 146 -24.30 1.17 -6.79
CA GLY A 146 -25.73 1.48 -6.68
C GLY A 146 -26.63 0.26 -6.58
N GLY A 147 -26.12 -0.90 -6.17
CA GLY A 147 -26.93 -2.09 -5.90
C GLY A 147 -27.20 -2.97 -7.13
N LEU A 148 -26.44 -2.80 -8.21
CA LEU A 148 -26.57 -3.63 -9.42
C LEU A 148 -25.95 -5.04 -9.25
N GLY A 149 -25.40 -5.36 -8.08
CA GLY A 149 -24.90 -6.69 -7.76
C GLY A 149 -23.67 -7.12 -8.57
N ARG A 150 -22.97 -6.17 -9.20
CA ARG A 150 -21.76 -6.46 -9.94
C ARG A 150 -20.55 -6.44 -9.02
N GLU A 151 -19.62 -7.33 -9.30
CA GLU A 151 -18.29 -7.23 -8.76
C GLU A 151 -17.59 -6.00 -9.36
N CYS A 152 -17.29 -5.00 -8.53
CA CYS A 152 -16.64 -3.77 -8.96
C CYS A 152 -15.14 -3.78 -8.76
N CYS A 153 -14.59 -4.78 -8.08
CA CYS A 153 -13.17 -5.00 -7.89
C CYS A 153 -12.76 -6.31 -8.57
N VAL A 154 -11.89 -6.20 -9.57
CA VAL A 154 -11.31 -7.34 -10.29
C VAL A 154 -9.86 -7.48 -9.85
N ILE A 155 -9.46 -8.68 -9.46
CA ILE A 155 -8.08 -8.98 -9.07
C ILE A 155 -7.44 -9.78 -10.20
N ASP A 156 -6.22 -9.40 -10.56
CA ASP A 156 -5.37 -10.07 -11.54
C ASP A 156 -4.07 -10.57 -10.89
N GLU A 157 -3.17 -11.15 -11.68
CA GLU A 157 -1.94 -11.77 -11.18
C GLU A 157 -0.90 -10.78 -10.62
N GLN A 158 -1.11 -9.49 -10.78
CA GLN A 158 -0.17 -8.44 -10.33
C GLN A 158 -0.84 -7.34 -9.50
N GLY A 159 -2.13 -7.49 -9.21
CA GLY A 159 -2.83 -6.44 -8.45
C GLY A 159 -4.34 -6.48 -8.62
N ALA A 160 -4.92 -5.31 -8.88
CA ALA A 160 -6.37 -5.17 -9.01
C ALA A 160 -6.74 -3.94 -9.82
N HIS A 161 -7.98 -3.93 -10.31
CA HIS A 161 -8.61 -2.72 -10.85
C HIS A 161 -10.08 -2.68 -10.50
N THR A 162 -10.68 -1.49 -10.55
CA THR A 162 -12.11 -1.33 -10.31
C THR A 162 -12.84 -1.12 -11.64
N VAL A 163 -14.13 -1.47 -11.70
CA VAL A 163 -14.96 -1.40 -12.90
C VAL A 163 -16.32 -0.73 -12.63
N PHE A 164 -16.30 0.36 -11.85
CA PHE A 164 -17.51 1.14 -11.58
C PHE A 164 -18.02 1.83 -12.84
N GLY A 165 -19.34 1.89 -13.00
CA GLY A 165 -19.98 2.46 -14.17
C GLY A 165 -19.94 3.99 -14.28
N ASP A 166 -19.47 4.69 -13.27
CA ASP A 166 -19.41 6.16 -13.18
C ASP A 166 -18.10 6.78 -13.67
N ASP A 167 -17.27 6.02 -14.40
CA ASP A 167 -15.97 6.45 -14.93
C ASP A 167 -14.96 6.88 -13.84
N ASN A 168 -15.21 6.51 -12.58
CA ASN A 168 -14.31 6.78 -11.46
C ASN A 168 -13.65 5.48 -11.00
N ASN A 169 -12.60 5.07 -11.70
CA ASN A 169 -11.93 3.80 -11.51
C ASN A 169 -10.43 3.96 -11.18
N MET A 170 -9.85 2.87 -10.67
CA MET A 170 -8.48 2.82 -10.20
C MET A 170 -7.82 1.50 -10.59
N ILE A 171 -6.57 1.58 -11.02
CA ILE A 171 -5.68 0.43 -11.22
C ILE A 171 -4.68 0.42 -10.08
N PHE A 172 -4.46 -0.74 -9.48
CA PHE A 172 -3.40 -1.05 -8.54
C PHE A 172 -2.53 -2.11 -9.17
N LYS A 173 -1.27 -1.82 -9.48
CA LYS A 173 -0.35 -2.80 -10.05
C LYS A 173 0.92 -2.84 -9.23
N SER A 174 1.23 -4.02 -8.67
CA SER A 174 2.34 -4.21 -7.75
C SER A 174 3.41 -5.11 -8.36
N PHE A 175 4.66 -4.74 -8.12
CA PHE A 175 5.86 -5.42 -8.61
C PHE A 175 6.77 -5.68 -7.43
N SER A 176 7.49 -6.80 -7.43
CA SER A 176 8.52 -7.08 -6.45
C SER A 176 9.89 -7.21 -7.12
N GLU A 177 10.93 -6.80 -6.42
CA GLU A 177 12.30 -7.04 -6.85
C GLU A 177 12.79 -8.35 -6.22
N THR A 178 12.54 -9.47 -6.86
CA THR A 178 13.17 -10.73 -6.47
C THR A 178 13.47 -11.57 -7.70
N SER A 179 14.67 -12.18 -7.71
CA SER A 179 15.05 -13.19 -8.71
C SER A 179 14.28 -14.50 -8.51
N GLU A 180 13.74 -14.74 -7.32
CA GLU A 180 13.00 -15.95 -6.95
C GLU A 180 11.47 -15.80 -7.17
N GLY A 181 11.01 -14.59 -7.58
CA GLY A 181 9.59 -14.30 -7.75
C GLY A 181 8.88 -14.00 -6.42
N TYR A 182 7.58 -13.91 -6.49
CA TYR A 182 6.69 -13.71 -5.34
C TYR A 182 5.52 -14.68 -5.41
N ALA A 183 4.96 -15.03 -4.27
CA ALA A 183 3.67 -15.70 -4.22
C ALA A 183 2.57 -14.63 -4.21
N PHE A 184 1.58 -14.79 -5.09
CA PHE A 184 0.41 -13.94 -5.14
C PHE A 184 -0.78 -14.65 -4.49
N SER A 185 -1.48 -13.95 -3.61
CA SER A 185 -2.71 -14.44 -3.01
C SER A 185 -3.80 -13.39 -3.04
N GLN A 186 -5.05 -13.84 -3.08
CA GLN A 186 -6.24 -12.99 -3.09
C GLN A 186 -7.34 -13.63 -2.24
N GLY A 187 -8.30 -12.82 -1.86
CA GLY A 187 -9.44 -13.30 -1.09
C GLY A 187 -10.40 -12.18 -0.71
N THR A 188 -11.26 -12.49 0.24
CA THR A 188 -12.22 -11.53 0.80
C THR A 188 -11.92 -11.26 2.27
N CYS A 189 -12.17 -10.05 2.68
CA CYS A 189 -12.14 -9.62 4.07
C CYS A 189 -13.25 -8.57 4.29
N TYR A 190 -13.23 -7.90 5.44
CA TYR A 190 -14.24 -6.93 5.80
C TYR A 190 -13.60 -5.62 6.26
N TYR A 191 -14.36 -4.55 6.20
CA TYR A 191 -14.12 -3.31 6.93
C TYR A 191 -15.41 -2.85 7.59
N SER A 192 -15.31 -1.92 8.51
CA SER A 192 -16.45 -1.40 9.26
C SER A 192 -16.40 0.11 9.31
N ASP A 193 -17.33 0.75 8.62
CA ASP A 193 -17.52 2.20 8.69
C ASP A 193 -18.37 2.63 9.88
N GLU A 194 -19.23 1.73 10.32
CA GLU A 194 -20.14 1.93 11.45
C GLU A 194 -20.05 0.75 12.40
N ILE A 195 -20.22 1.00 13.69
CA ILE A 195 -20.18 -0.04 14.72
C ILE A 195 -21.18 -1.16 14.37
N GLU A 196 -20.70 -2.39 14.48
CA GLU A 196 -21.44 -3.63 14.20
C GLU A 196 -21.89 -3.84 12.74
N GLN A 197 -21.46 -2.99 11.82
CA GLN A 197 -21.70 -3.16 10.39
C GLN A 197 -20.44 -3.64 9.68
N ARG A 198 -20.59 -4.71 8.90
CA ARG A 198 -19.51 -5.30 8.09
C ARG A 198 -19.77 -5.05 6.62
N VAL A 199 -18.78 -4.49 5.96
CA VAL A 199 -18.78 -4.35 4.51
C VAL A 199 -17.74 -5.29 3.94
N GLN A 200 -18.16 -6.19 3.06
CA GLN A 200 -17.26 -7.12 2.39
C GLN A 200 -16.43 -6.40 1.35
N ARG A 201 -15.15 -6.76 1.27
CA ARG A 201 -14.19 -6.26 0.26
C ARG A 201 -13.23 -7.35 -0.19
N LYS A 202 -12.63 -7.18 -1.35
CA LYS A 202 -11.54 -8.04 -1.84
C LYS A 202 -10.18 -7.49 -1.37
N PHE A 203 -9.21 -8.38 -1.35
CA PHE A 203 -7.81 -8.02 -1.15
C PHE A 203 -6.91 -8.81 -2.09
N TYR A 204 -5.74 -8.27 -2.36
CA TYR A 204 -4.60 -9.01 -2.89
C TYR A 204 -3.36 -8.80 -2.03
N GLN A 205 -2.43 -9.71 -2.15
CA GLN A 205 -1.20 -9.74 -1.37
C GLN A 205 -0.06 -10.32 -2.20
N LEU A 206 1.11 -9.71 -2.10
CA LEU A 206 2.36 -10.24 -2.60
C LEU A 206 3.20 -10.71 -1.42
N ASP A 207 3.68 -11.94 -1.47
CA ASP A 207 4.53 -12.56 -0.45
C ASP A 207 5.92 -12.80 -1.01
N VAL A 208 6.93 -12.24 -0.36
CA VAL A 208 8.34 -12.34 -0.73
C VAL A 208 9.12 -12.90 0.45
N THR A 209 9.97 -13.90 0.20
CA THR A 209 10.92 -14.37 1.22
C THR A 209 12.10 -13.42 1.30
N LYS A 210 12.24 -12.72 2.43
CA LYS A 210 13.36 -11.83 2.68
C LYS A 210 14.60 -12.64 3.03
N LYS A 211 15.71 -12.39 2.33
CA LYS A 211 17.03 -12.93 2.63
C LYS A 211 17.80 -12.02 3.58
N ALA A 212 18.80 -12.57 4.27
CA ALA A 212 19.59 -11.86 5.30
C ALA A 212 20.19 -10.54 4.79
N ASP A 213 20.77 -10.56 3.61
CA ASP A 213 21.57 -9.45 3.07
C ASP A 213 20.82 -8.56 2.06
N LEU A 214 19.51 -8.81 1.90
CA LEU A 214 18.66 -8.10 0.94
C LEU A 214 17.44 -7.47 1.63
N ALA A 215 17.02 -6.31 1.15
CA ALA A 215 15.69 -5.81 1.45
C ALA A 215 14.64 -6.56 0.60
N ALA A 216 13.46 -6.81 1.15
CA ALA A 216 12.30 -7.14 0.34
C ALA A 216 11.68 -5.84 -0.15
N ARG A 217 11.61 -5.64 -1.46
CA ARG A 217 11.19 -4.37 -2.05
C ARG A 217 10.02 -4.55 -3.02
N PHE A 218 9.12 -3.57 -3.00
CA PHE A 218 7.94 -3.54 -3.85
C PHE A 218 7.73 -2.16 -4.46
N ILE A 219 7.15 -2.14 -5.65
CA ILE A 219 6.65 -0.92 -6.29
C ILE A 219 5.17 -1.12 -6.53
N THR A 220 4.32 -0.21 -6.09
CA THR A 220 2.90 -0.21 -6.45
C THR A 220 2.54 1.06 -7.20
N VAL A 221 2.06 0.92 -8.41
CA VAL A 221 1.50 2.01 -9.22
C VAL A 221 0.00 2.05 -8.99
N ILE A 222 -0.51 3.22 -8.60
CA ILE A 222 -1.93 3.48 -8.36
C ILE A 222 -2.38 4.52 -9.38
N LEU A 223 -3.02 4.06 -10.45
CA LEU A 223 -3.36 4.86 -11.62
C LEU A 223 -4.87 5.04 -11.74
N PRO A 224 -5.39 6.28 -11.67
CA PRO A 224 -6.77 6.56 -12.00
C PRO A 224 -7.05 6.31 -13.49
N TYR A 225 -8.23 5.73 -13.78
CA TYR A 225 -8.71 5.63 -15.16
C TYR A 225 -10.23 5.87 -15.23
N GLY A 226 -10.76 5.97 -16.43
CA GLY A 226 -12.15 6.30 -16.66
C GLY A 226 -13.03 5.07 -16.84
N LYS A 227 -13.56 4.88 -18.06
CA LYS A 227 -14.54 3.83 -18.38
C LYS A 227 -13.96 2.43 -18.15
N PRO A 228 -14.73 1.50 -17.56
CA PRO A 228 -14.27 0.12 -17.35
C PRO A 228 -13.69 -0.55 -18.60
N GLY A 229 -14.28 -0.33 -19.77
CA GLY A 229 -13.82 -0.89 -21.05
C GLY A 229 -12.45 -0.39 -21.52
N THR A 230 -11.92 0.70 -20.96
CA THR A 230 -10.60 1.24 -21.31
C THR A 230 -9.47 0.73 -20.42
N PHE A 231 -9.74 -0.20 -19.54
CA PHE A 231 -8.72 -0.77 -18.64
C PHE A 231 -7.52 -1.34 -19.43
N THR A 232 -7.78 -2.11 -20.48
CA THR A 232 -6.75 -2.77 -21.30
C THR A 232 -5.89 -1.81 -22.13
N GLU A 233 -6.29 -0.55 -22.25
CA GLU A 233 -5.50 0.50 -22.90
C GLU A 233 -4.36 1.00 -21.99
N ASN A 234 -4.39 0.67 -20.69
CA ASN A 234 -3.40 1.12 -19.73
C ASN A 234 -2.31 0.05 -19.56
N THR A 235 -1.15 0.31 -20.12
CA THR A 235 0.06 -0.50 -19.90
C THR A 235 0.87 0.09 -18.76
N ILE A 236 1.24 -0.74 -17.79
CA ILE A 236 2.03 -0.32 -16.63
C ILE A 236 3.16 -1.32 -16.42
N GLU A 237 4.37 -0.80 -16.38
CA GLU A 237 5.59 -1.54 -16.03
C GLU A 237 6.34 -0.77 -14.95
N ALA A 238 6.97 -1.47 -14.02
CA ALA A 238 7.84 -0.84 -13.03
C ALA A 238 8.95 -1.77 -12.61
N GLN A 239 10.11 -1.20 -12.36
CA GLN A 239 11.29 -1.92 -11.87
C GLN A 239 12.18 -1.01 -11.04
N PHE A 240 12.92 -1.60 -10.11
CA PHE A 240 14.03 -0.93 -9.46
C PHE A 240 15.19 -0.76 -10.45
N THR A 241 15.90 0.36 -10.35
CA THR A 241 17.09 0.66 -11.19
C THR A 241 18.38 0.75 -10.37
N ASP A 242 18.26 0.65 -9.05
CA ASP A 242 19.35 0.49 -8.10
C ASP A 242 19.42 -0.94 -7.57
N ASN A 243 20.39 -1.25 -6.73
CA ASN A 243 20.57 -2.58 -6.17
C ASN A 243 19.95 -2.69 -4.76
N ALA A 244 19.17 -3.75 -4.53
CA ALA A 244 18.59 -4.09 -3.22
C ALA A 244 19.61 -4.57 -2.19
N ALA A 245 20.82 -4.95 -2.62
CA ALA A 245 21.88 -5.40 -1.72
C ALA A 245 22.31 -4.24 -0.81
N SER A 246 22.24 -4.45 0.49
CA SER A 246 22.87 -3.55 1.44
C SER A 246 24.40 -3.61 1.28
N PRO A 247 25.11 -2.49 1.34
CA PRO A 247 26.54 -2.52 1.54
C PRO A 247 26.91 -3.36 2.76
N ALA A 248 28.03 -4.06 2.72
CA ALA A 248 28.47 -4.92 3.82
C ALA A 248 28.41 -4.18 5.16
N GLY A 249 27.70 -4.74 6.13
CA GLY A 249 27.51 -4.18 7.47
C GLY A 249 26.36 -3.17 7.63
N THR A 250 25.60 -2.87 6.59
CA THR A 250 24.38 -2.07 6.69
C THR A 250 23.18 -2.89 6.28
N PHE A 251 22.12 -2.86 7.10
CA PHE A 251 20.87 -3.59 6.87
C PHE A 251 19.74 -2.69 6.35
N HIS A 252 20.07 -1.54 5.83
CA HIS A 252 19.13 -0.60 5.23
C HIS A 252 19.73 0.09 4.01
N SER A 253 18.91 0.37 3.03
CA SER A 253 19.30 1.17 1.88
C SER A 253 19.40 2.65 2.25
N SER A 254 20.20 3.41 1.53
CA SER A 254 20.23 4.88 1.64
C SER A 254 19.13 5.56 0.83
N GLY A 255 18.28 4.79 0.15
CA GLY A 255 17.22 5.26 -0.73
C GLY A 255 16.87 4.23 -1.79
N ALA A 256 16.03 4.60 -2.73
CA ALA A 256 15.65 3.76 -3.87
C ALA A 256 15.55 4.58 -5.16
N SER A 257 15.77 3.90 -6.28
CA SER A 257 15.55 4.42 -7.63
C SER A 257 14.68 3.46 -8.41
N VAL A 258 13.62 3.97 -9.01
CA VAL A 258 12.65 3.17 -9.77
C VAL A 258 12.38 3.79 -11.13
N LYS A 259 12.16 2.94 -12.12
CA LYS A 259 11.65 3.30 -13.43
C LYS A 259 10.23 2.78 -13.56
N VAL A 260 9.30 3.67 -13.86
CA VAL A 260 7.90 3.35 -14.13
C VAL A 260 7.59 3.76 -15.56
N ILE A 261 6.87 2.90 -16.29
CA ILE A 261 6.41 3.17 -17.66
C ILE A 261 4.89 3.05 -17.67
N ILE A 262 4.22 4.11 -18.07
CA ILE A 262 2.76 4.15 -18.21
C ILE A 262 2.44 4.57 -19.63
N ASN A 263 1.79 3.71 -20.40
CA ASN A 263 1.40 3.97 -21.80
C ASN A 263 2.56 4.50 -22.65
N GLY A 264 3.75 3.89 -22.46
CA GLY A 264 5.00 4.26 -23.15
C GLY A 264 5.73 5.49 -22.58
N THR A 265 5.12 6.23 -21.65
CA THR A 265 5.79 7.35 -20.98
C THR A 265 6.65 6.85 -19.83
N VAL A 266 7.91 7.27 -19.80
CA VAL A 266 8.89 6.85 -18.79
C VAL A 266 8.98 7.88 -17.68
N TYR A 267 8.89 7.39 -16.42
CA TYR A 267 9.10 8.17 -15.20
C TYR A 267 10.26 7.55 -14.42
N ASN A 268 11.31 8.34 -14.18
CA ASN A 268 12.42 7.94 -13.30
C ASN A 268 12.23 8.67 -11.97
N LEU A 269 12.00 7.91 -10.91
CA LEU A 269 11.74 8.42 -9.58
C LEU A 269 12.82 7.91 -8.63
N SER A 270 13.28 8.76 -7.73
CA SER A 270 14.30 8.37 -6.75
C SER A 270 14.22 9.19 -5.48
N TYR A 271 14.75 8.64 -4.42
CA TYR A 271 15.00 9.35 -3.18
C TYR A 271 16.26 8.83 -2.49
N THR A 272 16.86 9.69 -1.70
CA THR A 272 17.96 9.36 -0.77
C THR A 272 17.62 9.90 0.61
N ILE A 273 18.08 9.21 1.67
CA ILE A 273 17.89 9.59 3.08
C ILE A 273 19.17 10.20 3.61
#